data_f1e2bb5eb24fb2a4ccfd87c6bb3b969a
#
_entry.id   f1e2bb5eb24fb2a4ccfd87c6bb3b969a
#
_cell.length_a   1.000
_cell.length_b   1.000
_cell.length_c   1.000
_cell.angle_alpha   90.00
_cell.angle_beta   90.00
_cell.angle_gamma   90.00
#
_symmetry.space_group_name_H-M   'P 1'
#
loop_
_entity.id
_entity.type
_entity.pdbx_description
1 polymer ?
#
loop_
_entity_poly.entity_id
_entity_poly.type
_entity_poly.pdbx_seq_one_letter_code
_entity_poly.pdbx_strand_id
1 'polypeptide(L)'
;ILVFLDDDSYPESNILEVANEYFAEPNIIAVGGPGITPPSDGYWQRVSGAVFLSKFTGGAPERYVPVGKSREMDDWPSVNLMVRREVFLSVGGFDCQYWPGDDTFLCLKLNKTGKKLIYEPKMVVWHHRRAGLILHLKQVGAFGLHRGFFAKKYPETSFRIKYFIPSIFTMFFVISLFYLLMPDIIKVTINIGWVLYISALIIGVFEVLKYENLSVALVSLIFVFLTHL
;
A
#
# COMPACT_ATOMS: atom_id res chain seq x y z
N ILE A 1 8.74 22.87 7.75
CA ILE A 1 8.36 21.51 7.36
C ILE A 1 7.58 20.89 8.51
N LEU A 2 6.52 20.14 8.18
CA LEU A 2 5.81 19.25 9.11
C LEU A 2 6.22 17.83 8.81
N VAL A 3 6.41 17.03 9.84
CA VAL A 3 6.77 15.61 9.75
C VAL A 3 5.61 14.81 10.33
N PHE A 4 5.02 13.92 9.54
CA PHE A 4 3.95 13.03 9.98
C PHE A 4 4.52 11.62 10.15
N LEU A 5 4.22 11.04 11.31
CA LEU A 5 4.59 9.68 11.70
C LEU A 5 3.41 9.09 12.48
N ASP A 6 3.19 7.78 12.33
CA ASP A 6 2.23 7.05 13.16
C ASP A 6 2.84 6.78 14.56
N ASP A 7 2.01 6.61 15.58
CA ASP A 7 2.43 6.36 16.97
C ASP A 7 3.13 5.01 17.18
N ASP A 8 2.98 4.09 16.22
CA ASP A 8 3.65 2.80 16.16
C ASP A 8 4.80 2.79 15.12
N SER A 9 5.42 3.96 14.88
CA SER A 9 6.53 4.11 13.93
C SER A 9 7.68 4.94 14.49
N TYR A 10 8.89 4.73 13.93
CA TYR A 10 10.09 5.51 14.26
C TYR A 10 11.00 5.66 13.04
N PRO A 11 11.61 6.85 12.83
CA PRO A 11 12.40 7.12 11.65
C PRO A 11 13.84 6.61 11.77
N GLU A 12 14.49 6.40 10.62
CA GLU A 12 15.94 6.31 10.53
C GLU A 12 16.60 7.65 10.88
N SER A 13 17.83 7.60 11.41
CA SER A 13 18.54 8.78 11.93
C SER A 13 18.83 9.85 10.89
N ASN A 14 18.96 9.49 9.61
CA ASN A 14 19.29 10.38 8.50
C ASN A 14 18.07 10.96 7.78
N ILE A 15 16.85 10.66 8.23
CA ILE A 15 15.63 10.99 7.48
C ILE A 15 15.46 12.49 7.22
N LEU A 16 15.84 13.34 8.19
CA LEU A 16 15.76 14.80 8.05
C LEU A 16 16.80 15.35 7.07
N GLU A 17 17.97 14.76 7.05
CA GLU A 17 19.05 15.13 6.10
C GLU A 17 18.61 14.83 4.66
N VAL A 18 18.12 13.61 4.42
CA VAL A 18 17.59 13.19 3.10
C VAL A 18 16.42 14.08 2.66
N ALA A 19 15.48 14.37 3.55
CA ALA A 19 14.34 15.23 3.22
C ALA A 19 14.76 16.66 2.89
N ASN A 20 15.77 17.21 3.61
CA ASN A 20 16.23 18.56 3.42
C ASN A 20 16.84 18.82 2.02
N GLU A 21 17.45 17.80 1.41
CA GLU A 21 17.94 17.87 0.03
C GLU A 21 16.79 18.20 -0.96
N TYR A 22 15.64 17.58 -0.77
CA TYR A 22 14.45 17.81 -1.61
C TYR A 22 13.79 19.15 -1.33
N PHE A 23 13.72 19.56 -0.08
CA PHE A 23 13.10 20.84 0.29
C PHE A 23 13.99 22.06 -0.05
N ALA A 24 15.21 21.88 -0.54
CA ALA A 24 15.98 22.95 -1.16
C ALA A 24 15.31 23.44 -2.47
N GLU A 25 14.54 22.58 -3.15
CA GLU A 25 13.79 22.92 -4.36
C GLU A 25 12.40 23.48 -4.00
N PRO A 26 12.08 24.76 -4.31
CA PRO A 26 10.80 25.36 -3.91
C PRO A 26 9.54 24.71 -4.50
N ASN A 27 9.68 24.00 -5.63
CA ASN A 27 8.58 23.30 -6.29
C ASN A 27 8.23 21.96 -5.62
N ILE A 28 9.10 21.43 -4.77
CA ILE A 28 8.83 20.22 -3.99
C ILE A 28 8.15 20.63 -2.67
N ILE A 29 6.93 20.15 -2.46
CA ILE A 29 6.12 20.50 -1.29
C ILE A 29 5.90 19.35 -0.33
N ALA A 30 6.10 18.13 -0.79
CA ALA A 30 6.00 16.95 0.07
C ALA A 30 7.03 15.90 -0.37
N VAL A 31 7.55 15.17 0.61
CA VAL A 31 8.45 14.03 0.40
C VAL A 31 8.01 12.91 1.33
N GLY A 32 7.91 11.69 0.79
CA GLY A 32 7.55 10.50 1.54
C GLY A 32 8.43 9.32 1.18
N GLY A 33 8.52 8.36 2.07
CA GLY A 33 9.32 7.16 1.89
C GLY A 33 8.67 5.91 2.47
N PRO A 34 9.31 4.74 2.36
CA PRO A 34 8.74 3.48 2.82
C PRO A 34 8.61 3.42 4.34
N GLY A 35 7.52 2.78 4.80
CA GLY A 35 7.35 2.32 6.18
C GLY A 35 7.68 0.82 6.25
N ILE A 36 8.87 0.47 6.72
CA ILE A 36 9.41 -0.89 6.70
C ILE A 36 9.00 -1.63 7.97
N THR A 37 8.65 -2.90 7.87
CA THR A 37 8.42 -3.74 9.05
C THR A 37 9.73 -3.96 9.79
N PRO A 38 9.82 -3.63 11.11
CA PRO A 38 11.05 -3.86 11.88
C PRO A 38 11.44 -5.33 11.90
N PRO A 39 12.73 -5.69 11.75
CA PRO A 39 13.20 -7.08 11.87
C PRO A 39 12.92 -7.68 13.25
N SER A 40 12.82 -6.83 14.29
CA SER A 40 12.48 -7.20 15.66
C SER A 40 11.01 -7.51 15.89
N ASP A 41 10.14 -7.24 14.90
CA ASP A 41 8.71 -7.54 15.01
C ASP A 41 8.45 -9.04 15.18
N GLY A 42 7.37 -9.33 15.91
CA GLY A 42 6.92 -10.69 16.11
C GLY A 42 6.52 -11.38 14.80
N TYR A 43 6.52 -12.71 14.81
CA TYR A 43 6.24 -13.54 13.64
C TYR A 43 4.98 -13.11 12.88
N TRP A 44 3.86 -12.89 13.58
CA TRP A 44 2.58 -12.54 12.97
C TRP A 44 2.53 -11.11 12.41
N GLN A 45 3.31 -10.20 12.96
CA GLN A 45 3.50 -8.85 12.39
C GLN A 45 4.28 -8.93 11.08
N ARG A 46 5.36 -9.71 11.04
CA ARG A 46 6.15 -9.96 9.84
C ARG A 46 5.35 -10.65 8.75
N VAL A 47 4.50 -11.64 9.10
CA VAL A 47 3.55 -12.27 8.16
C VAL A 47 2.58 -11.24 7.58
N SER A 48 2.02 -10.36 8.41
CA SER A 48 1.13 -9.28 7.96
C SER A 48 1.85 -8.29 7.03
N GLY A 49 3.09 -7.91 7.36
CA GLY A 49 3.93 -7.05 6.52
C GLY A 49 4.28 -7.68 5.18
N ALA A 50 4.57 -8.99 5.17
CA ALA A 50 4.98 -9.74 4.00
C ALA A 50 3.95 -9.70 2.84
N VAL A 51 2.65 -9.55 3.16
CA VAL A 51 1.58 -9.40 2.17
C VAL A 51 1.86 -8.25 1.20
N PHE A 52 2.49 -7.18 1.67
CA PHE A 52 2.68 -5.94 0.93
C PHE A 52 4.02 -5.85 0.19
N LEU A 53 4.91 -6.83 0.34
CA LEU A 53 6.28 -6.79 -0.21
C LEU A 53 6.37 -7.12 -1.70
N SER A 54 5.28 -7.57 -2.32
CA SER A 54 5.24 -7.92 -3.73
C SER A 54 4.17 -7.12 -4.49
N LYS A 55 4.47 -6.78 -5.75
CA LYS A 55 3.48 -6.19 -6.66
C LYS A 55 2.32 -7.13 -6.97
N PHE A 56 2.56 -8.43 -6.88
CA PHE A 56 1.57 -9.47 -7.19
C PHE A 56 0.68 -9.82 -5.99
N THR A 57 1.04 -9.39 -4.78
CA THR A 57 0.28 -9.68 -3.57
C THR A 57 -0.30 -8.42 -2.93
N GLY A 58 0.50 -7.41 -2.68
CA GLY A 58 0.07 -6.16 -2.03
C GLY A 58 -0.03 -4.94 -2.94
N GLY A 59 0.50 -5.03 -4.17
CA GLY A 59 0.34 -4.05 -5.24
C GLY A 59 1.17 -2.76 -5.14
N ALA A 60 1.78 -2.43 -4.00
CA ALA A 60 2.53 -1.19 -3.79
C ALA A 60 3.74 -1.39 -2.87
N PRO A 61 4.71 -2.27 -3.23
CA PRO A 61 5.84 -2.60 -2.36
C PRO A 61 6.71 -1.38 -2.00
N GLU A 62 6.72 -0.34 -2.81
CA GLU A 62 7.44 0.91 -2.54
C GLU A 62 6.98 1.63 -1.26
N ARG A 63 5.80 1.32 -0.75
CA ARG A 63 5.31 1.83 0.54
C ARG A 63 5.86 1.06 1.74
N TYR A 64 6.45 -0.11 1.49
CA TYR A 64 6.81 -1.09 2.53
C TYR A 64 8.28 -1.50 2.50
N VAL A 65 8.98 -1.25 1.39
CA VAL A 65 10.42 -1.48 1.23
C VAL A 65 11.02 -0.43 0.28
N PRO A 66 12.33 -0.10 0.44
CA PRO A 66 13.01 0.89 -0.39
C PRO A 66 13.30 0.31 -1.78
N VAL A 67 12.38 0.46 -2.73
CA VAL A 67 12.53 -0.03 -4.09
C VAL A 67 12.46 1.08 -5.13
N GLY A 68 13.20 0.91 -6.21
CA GLY A 68 13.21 1.85 -7.32
C GLY A 68 14.07 3.08 -7.05
N LYS A 69 13.76 4.16 -7.78
CA LYS A 69 14.41 5.48 -7.68
C LYS A 69 13.43 6.51 -7.18
N SER A 70 13.93 7.65 -6.71
CA SER A 70 13.12 8.83 -6.42
C SER A 70 12.28 9.20 -7.63
N ARG A 71 10.99 9.53 -7.38
CA ARG A 71 10.04 9.89 -8.43
C ARG A 71 8.89 10.72 -7.89
N GLU A 72 8.19 11.39 -8.77
CA GLU A 72 6.92 12.03 -8.43
C GLU A 72 5.88 10.98 -8.03
N MET A 73 5.04 11.33 -7.05
CA MET A 73 3.93 10.54 -6.56
C MET A 73 2.68 11.41 -6.43
N ASP A 74 1.52 10.78 -6.41
CA ASP A 74 0.24 11.47 -6.27
C ASP A 74 -0.54 11.07 -5.00
N ASP A 75 -0.11 10.02 -4.30
CA ASP A 75 -0.77 9.50 -3.10
C ASP A 75 0.26 8.79 -2.22
N TRP A 76 0.42 9.23 -0.96
CA TRP A 76 1.34 8.64 -0.01
C TRP A 76 0.75 8.61 1.40
N PRO A 77 0.97 7.53 2.18
CA PRO A 77 0.47 7.43 3.54
C PRO A 77 1.22 8.34 4.51
N SER A 78 0.50 8.90 5.46
CA SER A 78 1.03 9.83 6.47
C SER A 78 2.02 9.19 7.45
N VAL A 79 2.09 7.88 7.53
CA VAL A 79 3.08 7.16 8.36
C VAL A 79 4.52 7.57 8.08
N ASN A 80 4.82 8.08 6.89
CA ASN A 80 6.12 8.64 6.51
C ASN A 80 5.93 9.69 5.43
N LEU A 81 5.47 10.85 5.83
CA LEU A 81 5.22 11.97 4.93
C LEU A 81 5.70 13.29 5.57
N MET A 82 6.51 14.04 4.85
CA MET A 82 6.92 15.38 5.21
C MET A 82 6.32 16.38 4.24
N VAL A 83 5.81 17.51 4.76
CA VAL A 83 5.11 18.53 3.96
C VAL A 83 5.56 19.92 4.36
N ARG A 84 5.68 20.86 3.41
CA ARG A 84 5.90 22.26 3.72
C ARG A 84 4.73 22.80 4.56
N ARG A 85 5.06 23.37 5.72
CA ARG A 85 4.06 23.86 6.67
C ARG A 85 3.10 24.87 6.05
N GLU A 86 3.61 25.84 5.30
CA GLU A 86 2.79 26.86 4.66
C GLU A 86 1.80 26.25 3.63
N VAL A 87 2.22 25.25 2.87
CA VAL A 87 1.35 24.57 1.90
C VAL A 87 0.31 23.71 2.61
N PHE A 88 0.71 22.96 3.64
CA PHE A 88 -0.22 22.17 4.45
C PHE A 88 -1.34 23.03 5.02
N LEU A 89 -1.00 24.20 5.60
CA LEU A 89 -1.98 25.12 6.16
C LEU A 89 -2.86 25.74 5.08
N SER A 90 -2.29 26.09 3.92
CA SER A 90 -3.06 26.73 2.82
C SER A 90 -4.11 25.78 2.20
N VAL A 91 -3.88 24.46 2.24
CA VAL A 91 -4.84 23.47 1.74
C VAL A 91 -5.81 22.98 2.84
N GLY A 92 -5.72 23.52 4.06
CA GLY A 92 -6.60 23.19 5.18
C GLY A 92 -6.25 21.89 5.91
N GLY A 93 -5.03 21.38 5.75
CA GLY A 93 -4.52 20.22 6.51
C GLY A 93 -5.31 18.93 6.33
N PHE A 94 -5.27 18.05 7.34
CA PHE A 94 -6.09 16.83 7.38
C PHE A 94 -7.58 17.16 7.62
N ASP A 95 -8.43 16.33 7.02
CA ASP A 95 -9.88 16.36 7.22
C ASP A 95 -10.31 15.02 7.84
N CYS A 96 -10.59 15.03 9.14
CA CYS A 96 -10.86 13.82 9.93
C CYS A 96 -12.15 13.09 9.55
N GLN A 97 -13.06 13.67 8.74
CA GLN A 97 -14.24 12.96 8.27
C GLN A 97 -13.93 11.79 7.33
N TYR A 98 -12.70 11.71 6.81
CA TYR A 98 -12.27 10.70 5.84
C TYR A 98 -11.32 9.63 6.40
N TRP A 99 -11.34 9.40 7.69
CA TRP A 99 -10.50 8.35 8.27
C TRP A 99 -11.13 6.93 8.12
N PRO A 100 -10.36 5.92 7.63
CA PRO A 100 -9.05 6.01 6.99
C PRO A 100 -9.17 6.64 5.59
N GLY A 101 -8.18 7.50 5.21
CA GLY A 101 -8.14 8.13 3.88
C GLY A 101 -7.89 9.64 3.89
N ASP A 102 -7.72 10.19 5.07
CA ASP A 102 -7.32 11.57 5.31
C ASP A 102 -5.99 11.90 4.61
N ASP A 103 -5.03 10.97 4.59
CA ASP A 103 -3.77 11.08 3.85
C ASP A 103 -3.98 11.15 2.33
N THR A 104 -4.82 10.29 1.76
CA THR A 104 -5.15 10.34 0.33
C THR A 104 -5.87 11.65 -0.03
N PHE A 105 -6.76 12.13 0.84
CA PHE A 105 -7.45 13.39 0.63
C PHE A 105 -6.50 14.59 0.77
N LEU A 106 -5.56 14.56 1.72
CA LEU A 106 -4.49 15.54 1.82
C LEU A 106 -3.65 15.57 0.53
N CYS A 107 -3.17 14.41 0.07
CA CYS A 107 -2.38 14.30 -1.16
C CYS A 107 -3.15 14.84 -2.38
N LEU A 108 -4.46 14.58 -2.47
CA LEU A 108 -5.30 15.17 -3.51
C LEU A 108 -5.28 16.71 -3.48
N LYS A 109 -5.41 17.30 -2.28
CA LYS A 109 -5.36 18.77 -2.12
C LYS A 109 -3.98 19.33 -2.47
N LEU A 110 -2.92 18.65 -2.05
CA LEU A 110 -1.55 19.02 -2.37
C LEU A 110 -1.27 18.96 -3.88
N ASN A 111 -1.69 17.89 -4.57
CA ASN A 111 -1.55 17.76 -6.03
C ASN A 111 -2.25 18.89 -6.81
N LYS A 112 -3.40 19.36 -6.32
CA LYS A 112 -4.14 20.47 -6.93
C LYS A 112 -3.39 21.81 -6.90
N THR A 113 -2.33 21.93 -6.12
CA THR A 113 -1.45 23.10 -6.14
C THR A 113 -0.54 23.17 -7.38
N GLY A 114 -0.45 22.09 -8.15
CA GLY A 114 0.46 21.97 -9.31
C GLY A 114 1.94 21.79 -8.94
N LYS A 115 2.24 21.61 -7.65
CA LYS A 115 3.60 21.37 -7.14
C LYS A 115 3.84 19.87 -6.93
N LYS A 116 5.11 19.51 -6.65
CA LYS A 116 5.56 18.12 -6.65
C LYS A 116 5.51 17.48 -5.27
N LEU A 117 5.00 16.24 -5.26
CA LEU A 117 5.17 15.29 -4.15
C LEU A 117 6.19 14.23 -4.62
N ILE A 118 7.18 13.92 -3.80
CA ILE A 118 8.29 13.02 -4.15
C ILE A 118 8.29 11.78 -3.26
N TYR A 119 8.38 10.62 -3.87
CA TYR A 119 8.81 9.38 -3.23
C TYR A 119 10.34 9.33 -3.20
N GLU A 120 10.91 9.09 -2.02
CA GLU A 120 12.35 8.88 -1.83
C GLU A 120 12.59 7.56 -1.07
N PRO A 121 13.21 6.54 -1.71
CA PRO A 121 13.44 5.23 -1.06
C PRO A 121 14.39 5.29 0.14
N LYS A 122 15.24 6.30 0.26
CA LYS A 122 16.15 6.48 1.41
C LYS A 122 15.47 7.11 2.62
N MET A 123 14.28 7.68 2.47
CA MET A 123 13.47 8.18 3.59
C MET A 123 12.78 7.02 4.30
N VAL A 124 13.50 6.29 5.13
CA VAL A 124 13.00 5.09 5.80
C VAL A 124 12.39 5.42 7.17
N VAL A 125 11.20 4.86 7.40
CA VAL A 125 10.56 4.78 8.71
C VAL A 125 10.30 3.31 9.04
N TRP A 126 10.59 2.89 10.25
CA TRP A 126 10.20 1.60 10.78
C TRP A 126 8.78 1.68 11.31
N HIS A 127 7.90 0.77 10.87
CA HIS A 127 6.49 0.80 11.20
C HIS A 127 6.00 -0.59 11.60
N HIS A 128 5.57 -0.73 12.85
CA HIS A 128 5.05 -1.99 13.40
C HIS A 128 3.74 -2.40 12.74
N ARG A 129 3.65 -3.67 12.33
CA ARG A 129 2.45 -4.16 11.64
C ARG A 129 1.43 -4.73 12.61
N ARG A 130 0.18 -4.78 12.17
CA ARG A 130 -0.89 -5.43 12.93
C ARG A 130 -0.59 -6.92 13.07
N ALA A 131 -0.56 -7.43 14.30
CA ALA A 131 -0.27 -8.83 14.57
C ALA A 131 -1.47 -9.73 14.30
N GLY A 132 -1.31 -10.71 13.42
CA GLY A 132 -2.28 -11.76 13.16
C GLY A 132 -3.34 -11.39 12.10
N LEU A 133 -4.01 -12.44 11.63
CA LEU A 133 -4.89 -12.41 10.47
C LEU A 133 -6.09 -11.46 10.65
N ILE A 134 -6.76 -11.52 11.79
CA ILE A 134 -8.00 -10.74 12.00
C ILE A 134 -7.72 -9.24 11.98
N LEU A 135 -6.66 -8.78 12.64
CA LEU A 135 -6.30 -7.37 12.66
C LEU A 135 -5.82 -6.91 11.28
N HIS A 136 -5.08 -7.76 10.58
CA HIS A 136 -4.69 -7.52 9.18
C HIS A 136 -5.92 -7.34 8.28
N LEU A 137 -6.86 -8.30 8.30
CA LEU A 137 -8.07 -8.23 7.47
C LEU A 137 -8.96 -7.03 7.80
N LYS A 138 -9.08 -6.64 9.08
CA LYS A 138 -9.78 -5.40 9.45
C LYS A 138 -9.13 -4.18 8.83
N GLN A 139 -7.80 -4.10 8.83
CA GLN A 139 -7.06 -2.98 8.25
C GLN A 139 -7.23 -2.92 6.73
N VAL A 140 -7.00 -4.03 6.02
CA VAL A 140 -7.12 -4.04 4.55
C VAL A 140 -8.57 -3.87 4.09
N GLY A 141 -9.54 -4.39 4.84
CA GLY A 141 -10.96 -4.15 4.60
C GLY A 141 -11.35 -2.67 4.74
N ALA A 142 -10.80 -1.98 5.75
CA ALA A 142 -10.97 -0.53 5.89
C ALA A 142 -10.35 0.24 4.70
N PHE A 143 -9.17 -0.19 4.23
CA PHE A 143 -8.57 0.38 3.01
C PHE A 143 -9.44 0.15 1.77
N GLY A 144 -9.98 -1.05 1.60
CA GLY A 144 -10.90 -1.38 0.49
C GLY A 144 -12.15 -0.52 0.50
N LEU A 145 -12.81 -0.39 1.67
CA LEU A 145 -13.99 0.46 1.84
C LEU A 145 -13.70 1.92 1.50
N HIS A 146 -12.58 2.46 2.01
CA HIS A 146 -12.14 3.79 1.72
C HIS A 146 -11.87 4.00 0.22
N ARG A 147 -11.16 3.08 -0.45
CA ARG A 147 -10.89 3.16 -1.89
C ARG A 147 -12.18 3.10 -2.72
N GLY A 148 -13.14 2.28 -2.33
CA GLY A 148 -14.46 2.23 -2.98
C GLY A 148 -15.24 3.54 -2.85
N PHE A 149 -15.27 4.13 -1.65
CA PHE A 149 -15.90 5.42 -1.42
C PHE A 149 -15.22 6.54 -2.24
N PHE A 150 -13.89 6.58 -2.26
CA PHE A 150 -13.13 7.60 -3.01
C PHE A 150 -13.20 7.37 -4.52
N ALA A 151 -13.30 6.14 -5.01
CA ALA A 151 -13.53 5.89 -6.43
C ALA A 151 -14.82 6.57 -6.94
N LYS A 152 -15.83 6.69 -6.07
CA LYS A 152 -17.07 7.40 -6.38
C LYS A 152 -16.97 8.91 -6.17
N LYS A 153 -16.37 9.37 -5.06
CA LYS A 153 -16.38 10.77 -4.63
C LYS A 153 -15.21 11.58 -5.21
N TYR A 154 -14.03 10.94 -5.32
CA TYR A 154 -12.78 11.55 -5.81
C TYR A 154 -12.10 10.58 -6.79
N PRO A 155 -12.69 10.36 -7.99
CA PRO A 155 -12.25 9.34 -8.93
C PRO A 155 -10.77 9.47 -9.34
N GLU A 156 -10.25 10.68 -9.39
CA GLU A 156 -8.83 10.96 -9.67
C GLU A 156 -7.86 10.27 -8.71
N THR A 157 -8.29 9.95 -7.48
CA THR A 157 -7.46 9.25 -6.48
C THR A 157 -7.56 7.74 -6.57
N SER A 158 -8.76 7.20 -6.74
CA SER A 158 -9.05 5.79 -6.46
C SER A 158 -9.79 5.05 -7.57
N PHE A 159 -10.28 5.73 -8.62
CA PHE A 159 -10.86 5.05 -9.79
C PHE A 159 -9.74 4.52 -10.70
N ARG A 160 -8.98 3.54 -10.18
CA ARG A 160 -7.82 2.91 -10.84
C ARG A 160 -7.95 1.41 -10.77
N ILE A 161 -7.70 0.72 -11.88
CA ILE A 161 -7.93 -0.72 -12.02
C ILE A 161 -7.30 -1.55 -10.90
N LYS A 162 -6.12 -1.14 -10.40
CA LYS A 162 -5.42 -1.81 -9.31
C LYS A 162 -6.24 -1.92 -8.00
N TYR A 163 -7.14 -0.98 -7.73
CA TYR A 163 -8.00 -1.00 -6.54
C TYR A 163 -9.25 -1.86 -6.70
N PHE A 164 -9.56 -2.28 -7.93
CA PHE A 164 -10.67 -3.20 -8.21
C PHE A 164 -10.22 -4.67 -8.32
N ILE A 165 -8.91 -4.95 -8.31
CA ILE A 165 -8.38 -6.31 -8.40
C ILE A 165 -8.98 -7.25 -7.34
N PRO A 166 -9.09 -6.88 -6.04
CA PRO A 166 -9.75 -7.75 -5.05
C PRO A 166 -11.21 -8.06 -5.41
N SER A 167 -11.99 -7.05 -5.82
CA SER A 167 -13.39 -7.26 -6.23
C SER A 167 -13.52 -8.15 -7.47
N ILE A 168 -12.63 -7.97 -8.44
CA ILE A 168 -12.59 -8.83 -9.64
C ILE A 168 -12.22 -10.26 -9.25
N PHE A 169 -11.24 -10.43 -8.35
CA PHE A 169 -10.84 -11.74 -7.85
C PHE A 169 -11.97 -12.40 -7.06
N THR A 170 -12.67 -11.67 -6.19
CA THR A 170 -13.83 -12.20 -5.45
C THR A 170 -14.92 -12.69 -6.40
N MET A 171 -15.26 -11.91 -7.44
CA MET A 171 -16.20 -12.34 -8.48
C MET A 171 -15.74 -13.61 -9.19
N PHE A 172 -14.47 -13.64 -9.61
CA PHE A 172 -13.86 -14.80 -10.24
C PHE A 172 -13.91 -16.04 -9.31
N PHE A 173 -13.59 -15.86 -8.02
CA PHE A 173 -13.64 -16.92 -7.02
C PHE A 173 -15.06 -17.47 -6.87
N VAL A 174 -16.06 -16.59 -6.71
CA VAL A 174 -17.48 -17.00 -6.60
C VAL A 174 -17.95 -17.75 -7.83
N ILE A 175 -17.62 -17.28 -9.04
CA ILE A 175 -17.95 -17.99 -10.29
C ILE A 175 -17.28 -19.35 -10.32
N SER A 176 -16.03 -19.47 -9.85
CA SER A 176 -15.31 -20.74 -9.80
C SER A 176 -15.98 -21.80 -8.90
N LEU A 177 -16.74 -21.40 -7.87
CA LEU A 177 -17.49 -22.34 -7.03
C LEU A 177 -18.56 -23.13 -7.82
N PHE A 178 -19.02 -22.57 -8.93
CA PHE A 178 -20.01 -23.19 -9.81
C PHE A 178 -19.37 -23.90 -11.01
N TYR A 179 -18.08 -24.18 -10.96
CA TYR A 179 -17.27 -24.75 -12.05
C TYR A 179 -17.95 -25.92 -12.78
N LEU A 180 -18.52 -26.88 -12.01
CA LEU A 180 -19.14 -28.10 -12.59
C LEU A 180 -20.37 -27.79 -13.45
N LEU A 181 -21.05 -26.67 -13.20
CA LEU A 181 -22.25 -26.24 -13.91
C LEU A 181 -21.96 -25.40 -15.14
N MET A 182 -20.67 -25.05 -15.36
CA MET A 182 -20.29 -24.12 -16.42
C MET A 182 -20.07 -24.83 -17.76
N PRO A 183 -20.33 -24.15 -18.89
CA PRO A 183 -19.90 -24.61 -20.21
C PRO A 183 -18.38 -24.77 -20.30
N ASP A 184 -17.89 -25.67 -21.17
CA ASP A 184 -16.47 -26.01 -21.24
C ASP A 184 -15.57 -24.81 -21.56
N ILE A 185 -16.01 -23.87 -22.38
CA ILE A 185 -15.25 -22.63 -22.65
C ILE A 185 -15.03 -21.80 -21.38
N ILE A 186 -16.02 -21.75 -20.47
CA ILE A 186 -15.90 -21.03 -19.20
C ILE A 186 -14.99 -21.82 -18.25
N LYS A 187 -15.08 -23.16 -18.23
CA LYS A 187 -14.15 -23.99 -17.43
C LYS A 187 -12.70 -23.77 -17.82
N VAL A 188 -12.42 -23.71 -19.13
CA VAL A 188 -11.06 -23.39 -19.62
C VAL A 188 -10.61 -22.01 -19.13
N THR A 189 -11.48 -21.00 -19.23
CA THR A 189 -11.18 -19.65 -18.74
C THR A 189 -10.90 -19.61 -17.23
N ILE A 190 -11.70 -20.34 -16.43
CA ILE A 190 -11.49 -20.48 -14.99
C ILE A 190 -10.14 -21.13 -14.69
N ASN A 191 -9.80 -22.22 -15.40
CA ASN A 191 -8.52 -22.91 -15.23
C ASN A 191 -7.33 -22.01 -15.55
N ILE A 192 -7.40 -21.25 -16.64
CA ILE A 192 -6.38 -20.25 -16.98
C ILE A 192 -6.26 -19.20 -15.89
N GLY A 193 -7.38 -18.67 -15.37
CA GLY A 193 -7.40 -17.69 -14.29
C GLY A 193 -6.70 -18.21 -13.02
N TRP A 194 -6.97 -19.47 -12.63
CA TRP A 194 -6.30 -20.08 -11.48
C TRP A 194 -4.81 -20.29 -11.72
N VAL A 195 -4.40 -20.73 -12.91
CA VAL A 195 -2.97 -20.86 -13.26
C VAL A 195 -2.27 -19.51 -13.15
N LEU A 196 -2.85 -18.45 -13.70
CA LEU A 196 -2.29 -17.10 -13.60
C LEU A 196 -2.19 -16.63 -12.13
N TYR A 197 -3.23 -16.86 -11.33
CA TYR A 197 -3.25 -16.47 -9.92
C TYR A 197 -2.18 -17.24 -9.11
N ILE A 198 -2.09 -18.55 -9.27
CA ILE A 198 -1.08 -19.36 -8.60
C ILE A 198 0.34 -18.94 -9.03
N SER A 199 0.54 -18.68 -10.32
CA SER A 199 1.83 -18.16 -10.82
C SER A 199 2.19 -16.82 -10.17
N ALA A 200 1.23 -15.91 -10.03
CA ALA A 200 1.43 -14.63 -9.34
C ALA A 200 1.80 -14.83 -7.87
N LEU A 201 1.16 -15.78 -7.17
CA LEU A 201 1.51 -16.12 -5.78
C LEU A 201 2.93 -16.69 -5.67
N ILE A 202 3.33 -17.56 -6.59
CA ILE A 202 4.69 -18.14 -6.62
C ILE A 202 5.72 -17.03 -6.82
N ILE A 203 5.51 -16.14 -7.79
CA ILE A 203 6.38 -14.97 -7.98
C ILE A 203 6.41 -14.11 -6.72
N GLY A 204 5.27 -13.89 -6.10
CA GLY A 204 5.15 -13.16 -4.84
C GLY A 204 6.01 -13.75 -3.72
N VAL A 205 6.03 -15.09 -3.57
CA VAL A 205 6.91 -15.77 -2.61
C VAL A 205 8.38 -15.43 -2.86
N PHE A 206 8.84 -15.49 -4.12
CA PHE A 206 10.24 -15.15 -4.44
C PHE A 206 10.57 -13.68 -4.18
N GLU A 207 9.62 -12.77 -4.35
CA GLU A 207 9.81 -11.36 -3.99
C GLU A 207 9.89 -11.17 -2.48
N VAL A 208 9.01 -11.83 -1.72
CA VAL A 208 9.02 -11.81 -0.24
C VAL A 208 10.29 -12.41 0.35
N LEU A 209 10.81 -13.50 -0.23
CA LEU A 209 12.05 -14.16 0.22
C LEU A 209 13.29 -13.27 0.15
N LYS A 210 13.24 -12.12 -0.53
CA LYS A 210 14.33 -11.12 -0.51
C LYS A 210 14.42 -10.40 0.84
N TYR A 211 13.37 -10.41 1.62
CA TYR A 211 13.23 -9.62 2.86
C TYR A 211 12.88 -10.47 4.07
N GLU A 212 12.24 -11.64 3.85
CA GLU A 212 11.69 -12.49 4.88
C GLU A 212 12.11 -13.95 4.72
N ASN A 213 12.02 -14.74 5.78
CA ASN A 213 12.30 -16.18 5.70
C ASN A 213 11.14 -16.96 5.03
N LEU A 214 11.43 -18.21 4.66
CA LEU A 214 10.50 -19.09 3.95
C LEU A 214 9.19 -19.31 4.72
N SER A 215 9.25 -19.48 6.05
CA SER A 215 8.04 -19.69 6.86
C SER A 215 7.10 -18.49 6.79
N VAL A 216 7.62 -17.27 6.93
CA VAL A 216 6.85 -16.02 6.78
C VAL A 216 6.28 -15.89 5.38
N ALA A 217 7.09 -16.15 4.35
CA ALA A 217 6.66 -16.06 2.96
C ALA A 217 5.52 -17.04 2.62
N LEU A 218 5.61 -18.29 3.08
CA LEU A 218 4.57 -19.28 2.83
C LEU A 218 3.28 -19.00 3.61
N VAL A 219 3.37 -18.62 4.88
CA VAL A 219 2.19 -18.33 5.70
C VAL A 219 1.52 -17.04 5.25
N SER A 220 2.26 -16.06 4.72
CA SER A 220 1.66 -14.85 4.16
C SER A 220 0.74 -15.13 2.97
N LEU A 221 0.86 -16.25 2.26
CA LEU A 221 -0.04 -16.62 1.16
C LEU A 221 -1.50 -16.77 1.61
N ILE A 222 -1.72 -17.25 2.85
CA ILE A 222 -3.07 -17.35 3.44
C ILE A 222 -3.64 -15.95 3.63
N PHE A 223 -2.82 -15.03 4.15
CA PHE A 223 -3.21 -13.63 4.33
C PHE A 223 -3.50 -12.96 2.98
N VAL A 224 -2.64 -13.17 1.97
CA VAL A 224 -2.84 -12.65 0.61
C VAL A 224 -4.16 -13.14 0.04
N PHE A 225 -4.41 -14.45 0.07
CA PHE A 225 -5.65 -15.01 -0.46
C PHE A 225 -6.90 -14.39 0.19
N LEU A 226 -6.91 -14.30 1.52
CA LEU A 226 -8.03 -13.71 2.26
C LEU A 226 -8.13 -12.19 2.12
N THR A 227 -7.02 -11.51 1.82
CA THR A 227 -7.01 -10.06 1.50
C THR A 227 -7.64 -9.78 0.14
N HIS A 228 -7.57 -10.74 -0.79
CA HIS A 228 -8.18 -10.61 -2.11
C HIS A 228 -9.67 -10.98 -2.14
N LEU A 229 -10.20 -11.60 -1.09
CA LEU A 229 -11.64 -11.90 -0.90
C LEU A 229 -12.35 -10.83 -0.10
#